data_a465b3ab1bdf155be3a59102f51b533b
#
_entry.id   a465b3ab1bdf155be3a59102f51b533b
#
_cell.length_a   1.000
_cell.length_b   1.000
_cell.length_c   1.000
_cell.angle_alpha   90.00
_cell.angle_beta   90.00
_cell.angle_gamma   90.00
#
_symmetry.space_group_name_H-M   'P 1'
#
loop_
_entity.id
_entity.type
_entity.pdbx_description
1 polymer ?
#
loop_
_entity_poly.entity_id
_entity_poly.type
_entity_poly.pdbx_seq_one_letter_code
_entity_poly.pdbx_strand_id
1 'polypeptide(L)'
;PTLTFKDFAERFLNWEFEVESQFASLERLARMSGPKRQKELEIIAFKSSNEFLHALDRLVKLIEEEAAKFSDIRVMGRRVMTKRQQERLFNDSYRFLPVRRRLAQIFRRFLYLLRPIKKELIKEILEEVRTSPAFEDESWWTIAREAIGRVRRELDPVVTQVRSKLQVDPYTWYQRLWTDHELWQQAAGDLPFPDRGRESLGVWEQGMIAFSDVPGLLYLKGELEGYPRGDKYLHVIVDEVQDYGPLQLAFLTKAFPNARFTFVGDAYQSLSPFFWENAVSRLGDAFGEIEPTVISLTKSYRSTLEIFQFCNAVLASEPQAESVLREGEKPIIARLPEEDVLENIKKHILSLRVRYPTVAVICPTLAECEELYSELSGVMDDEKITLVDENRVEYPAGILVLPVYLAKGLEFDAVVLPEVNDVVYAEEFQRRLLYVACSRALHALRLLYTGNVSPLLAEVPESLFTWEEGAE
;
A
#
# COMPACT_ATOMS: atom_id res chain seq x y z
N PRO A 1 -19.92 -1.32 2.57
CA PRO A 1 -19.19 -0.76 1.46
C PRO A 1 -17.97 -1.64 1.15
N THR A 2 -17.71 -1.87 -0.12
CA THR A 2 -16.47 -2.50 -0.60
C THR A 2 -15.48 -1.38 -0.92
N LEU A 3 -14.24 -1.53 -0.47
CA LEU A 3 -13.16 -0.56 -0.69
C LEU A 3 -11.87 -1.33 -0.93
N THR A 4 -11.02 -0.82 -1.82
CA THR A 4 -9.63 -1.28 -1.89
C THR A 4 -8.85 -0.77 -0.68
N PHE A 5 -7.73 -1.41 -0.36
CA PHE A 5 -6.84 -0.92 0.70
C PHE A 5 -6.31 0.48 0.35
N LYS A 6 -6.03 0.75 -0.92
CA LYS A 6 -5.63 2.08 -1.42
C LYS A 6 -6.68 3.14 -1.14
N ASP A 7 -7.94 2.90 -1.55
CA ASP A 7 -9.03 3.86 -1.29
C ASP A 7 -9.23 4.15 0.19
N PHE A 8 -9.09 3.10 1.02
CA PHE A 8 -9.19 3.25 2.46
C PHE A 8 -8.03 4.07 3.01
N ALA A 9 -6.82 3.80 2.54
CA ALA A 9 -5.60 4.52 2.91
C ALA A 9 -5.70 6.02 2.54
N GLU A 10 -6.06 6.34 1.31
CA GLU A 10 -6.19 7.71 0.83
C GLU A 10 -7.21 8.50 1.64
N ARG A 11 -8.38 7.91 1.91
CA ARG A 11 -9.42 8.54 2.75
C ARG A 11 -8.96 8.80 4.18
N PHE A 12 -8.17 7.90 4.75
CA PHE A 12 -7.68 8.08 6.12
C PHE A 12 -6.46 8.99 6.18
N LEU A 13 -5.54 8.89 5.25
CA LEU A 13 -4.36 9.77 5.18
C LEU A 13 -4.81 11.21 4.95
N ASN A 14 -5.78 11.44 4.07
CA ASN A 14 -6.32 12.77 3.73
C ASN A 14 -5.18 13.77 3.48
N TRP A 15 -4.18 13.37 2.71
CA TRP A 15 -3.02 14.17 2.36
C TRP A 15 -3.13 14.69 0.92
N GLU A 16 -2.32 15.69 0.61
CA GLU A 16 -2.22 16.25 -0.75
C GLU A 16 -1.39 15.36 -1.71
N PHE A 17 -0.85 14.25 -1.20
CA PHE A 17 -0.03 13.32 -1.97
C PHE A 17 -0.88 12.23 -2.61
N GLU A 18 -0.51 11.87 -3.83
CA GLU A 18 -1.03 10.66 -4.46
C GLU A 18 -0.35 9.42 -3.87
N VAL A 19 -1.08 8.32 -3.84
CA VAL A 19 -0.57 7.02 -3.40
C VAL A 19 -0.32 6.16 -4.63
N GLU A 20 0.91 5.63 -4.75
CA GLU A 20 1.23 4.61 -5.75
C GLU A 20 0.25 3.45 -5.62
N SER A 21 -0.32 2.96 -6.73
CA SER A 21 -1.16 1.77 -6.68
C SER A 21 -0.31 0.52 -6.43
N GLN A 22 -0.91 -0.53 -5.86
CA GLN A 22 -0.25 -1.83 -5.73
C GLN A 22 0.22 -2.34 -7.10
N PHE A 23 -0.58 -2.10 -8.13
CA PHE A 23 -0.27 -2.49 -9.50
C PHE A 23 0.92 -1.72 -10.08
N ALA A 24 0.98 -0.40 -9.89
CA ALA A 24 2.14 0.39 -10.30
C ALA A 24 3.43 -0.05 -9.61
N SER A 25 3.35 -0.43 -8.34
CA SER A 25 4.47 -0.99 -7.59
C SER A 25 4.92 -2.35 -8.16
N LEU A 26 4.00 -3.24 -8.49
CA LEU A 26 4.30 -4.54 -9.12
C LEU A 26 4.85 -4.36 -10.54
N GLU A 27 4.29 -3.45 -11.32
CA GLU A 27 4.80 -3.09 -12.66
C GLU A 27 6.24 -2.59 -12.58
N ARG A 28 6.54 -1.70 -11.64
CA ARG A 28 7.89 -1.20 -11.40
C ARG A 28 8.87 -2.32 -11.04
N LEU A 29 8.46 -3.26 -10.19
CA LEU A 29 9.27 -4.44 -9.83
C LEU A 29 9.48 -5.38 -11.02
N ALA A 30 8.45 -5.61 -11.84
CA ALA A 30 8.54 -6.47 -13.01
C ALA A 30 9.54 -5.93 -14.05
N ARG A 31 9.61 -4.61 -14.22
CA ARG A 31 10.59 -3.94 -15.11
C ARG A 31 12.03 -3.94 -14.59
N MET A 32 12.22 -4.20 -13.29
CA MET A 32 13.56 -4.32 -12.72
C MET A 32 14.12 -5.72 -12.94
N SER A 33 15.45 -5.85 -12.93
CA SER A 33 16.16 -7.13 -13.04
C SER A 33 17.37 -7.23 -12.13
N GLY A 34 17.77 -8.43 -11.82
CA GLY A 34 19.01 -8.74 -11.09
C GLY A 34 19.13 -8.04 -9.73
N PRO A 35 20.33 -7.55 -9.36
CA PRO A 35 20.60 -7.00 -8.03
C PRO A 35 19.73 -5.80 -7.63
N LYS A 36 19.20 -5.05 -8.61
CA LYS A 36 18.32 -3.90 -8.32
C LYS A 36 16.96 -4.39 -7.84
N ARG A 37 16.37 -5.39 -8.52
CA ARG A 37 15.11 -6.03 -8.11
C ARG A 37 15.24 -6.63 -6.72
N GLN A 38 16.30 -7.42 -6.50
CA GLN A 38 16.52 -8.09 -5.23
C GLN A 38 16.57 -7.11 -4.04
N LYS A 39 17.29 -6.02 -4.21
CA LYS A 39 17.39 -4.98 -3.17
C LYS A 39 16.06 -4.26 -2.91
N GLU A 40 15.27 -4.01 -3.94
CA GLU A 40 13.94 -3.41 -3.77
C GLU A 40 13.02 -4.37 -3.04
N LEU A 41 13.04 -5.66 -3.39
CA LEU A 41 12.30 -6.71 -2.68
C LEU A 41 12.66 -6.79 -1.20
N GLU A 42 13.95 -6.70 -0.85
CA GLU A 42 14.40 -6.72 0.54
C GLU A 42 13.86 -5.53 1.35
N ILE A 43 13.85 -4.33 0.78
CA ILE A 43 13.29 -3.14 1.43
C ILE A 43 11.79 -3.27 1.65
N ILE A 44 11.09 -3.68 0.60
CA ILE A 44 9.65 -3.88 0.68
C ILE A 44 9.34 -4.97 1.72
N ALA A 45 10.07 -6.10 1.73
CA ALA A 45 9.92 -7.17 2.73
C ALA A 45 10.14 -6.63 4.15
N PHE A 46 11.18 -5.84 4.36
CA PHE A 46 11.44 -5.22 5.65
C PHE A 46 10.31 -4.29 6.09
N LYS A 47 9.83 -3.39 5.21
CA LYS A 47 8.71 -2.46 5.51
C LYS A 47 7.40 -3.18 5.84
N SER A 48 7.28 -4.46 5.48
CA SER A 48 6.13 -5.31 5.79
C SER A 48 6.37 -6.29 6.93
N SER A 49 7.52 -6.23 7.59
CA SER A 49 7.90 -7.18 8.64
C SER A 49 7.37 -6.81 10.03
N ASN A 50 7.34 -7.78 10.94
CA ASN A 50 7.05 -7.54 12.36
C ASN A 50 8.15 -6.69 13.02
N GLU A 51 9.39 -6.83 12.57
CA GLU A 51 10.53 -6.03 13.05
C GLU A 51 10.30 -4.54 12.79
N PHE A 52 9.78 -4.21 11.62
CA PHE A 52 9.44 -2.82 11.29
C PHE A 52 8.23 -2.32 12.08
N LEU A 53 7.21 -3.17 12.30
CA LEU A 53 6.09 -2.84 13.19
C LEU A 53 6.60 -2.48 14.60
N HIS A 54 7.49 -3.30 15.18
CA HIS A 54 8.09 -3.02 16.49
C HIS A 54 8.98 -1.76 16.50
N ALA A 55 9.66 -1.47 15.38
CA ALA A 55 10.41 -0.22 15.25
C ALA A 55 9.47 1.00 15.26
N LEU A 56 8.32 0.92 14.58
CA LEU A 56 7.30 1.97 14.62
C LEU A 56 6.67 2.14 16.02
N ASP A 57 6.44 1.05 16.76
CA ASP A 57 5.96 1.11 18.15
C ASP A 57 6.95 1.86 19.06
N ARG A 58 8.25 1.60 18.89
CA ARG A 58 9.29 2.34 19.63
C ARG A 58 9.37 3.80 19.17
N LEU A 59 9.25 4.05 17.86
CA LEU A 59 9.20 5.41 17.33
C LEU A 59 8.05 6.22 17.94
N VAL A 60 6.85 5.63 18.06
CA VAL A 60 5.71 6.29 18.71
C VAL A 60 6.04 6.71 20.15
N LYS A 61 6.72 5.85 20.93
CA LYS A 61 7.17 6.20 22.28
C LYS A 61 8.19 7.33 22.29
N LEU A 62 9.17 7.30 21.38
CA LEU A 62 10.15 8.39 21.23
C LEU A 62 9.48 9.73 20.87
N ILE A 63 8.49 9.68 19.98
CA ILE A 63 7.68 10.85 19.63
C ILE A 63 6.90 11.37 20.84
N GLU A 64 6.32 10.48 21.63
CA GLU A 64 5.58 10.84 22.85
C GLU A 64 6.51 11.51 23.89
N GLU A 65 7.71 10.97 24.09
CA GLU A 65 8.73 11.53 24.98
C GLU A 65 9.23 12.91 24.51
N GLU A 66 9.47 13.07 23.20
CA GLU A 66 9.86 14.34 22.60
C GLU A 66 8.74 15.39 22.73
N ALA A 67 7.50 14.97 22.46
CA ALA A 67 6.33 15.83 22.60
C ALA A 67 6.05 16.27 24.04
N ALA A 68 6.53 15.51 25.03
CA ALA A 68 6.40 15.82 26.46
C ALA A 68 7.49 16.80 26.98
N LYS A 69 8.44 17.23 26.15
CA LYS A 69 9.46 18.21 26.51
C LYS A 69 8.89 19.64 26.57
N PHE A 70 8.10 19.91 27.58
CA PHE A 70 7.44 21.21 27.78
C PHE A 70 8.35 22.27 28.41
N SER A 71 8.00 23.53 28.21
CA SER A 71 8.59 24.69 28.85
C SER A 71 7.49 25.69 29.26
N ASP A 72 7.81 26.61 30.22
CA ASP A 72 6.87 27.65 30.58
C ASP A 72 6.51 28.51 29.35
N ILE A 73 5.23 28.76 29.14
CA ILE A 73 4.75 29.65 28.08
C ILE A 73 4.55 31.03 28.70
N ARG A 74 5.27 32.01 28.16
CA ARG A 74 5.20 33.43 28.58
C ARG A 74 4.80 34.32 27.41
N VAL A 75 4.07 35.38 27.72
CA VAL A 75 3.63 36.40 26.76
C VAL A 75 3.90 37.78 27.40
N MET A 76 4.71 38.61 26.78
CA MET A 76 5.10 39.92 27.31
C MET A 76 5.49 39.84 28.79
N GLY A 77 6.38 38.90 29.14
CA GLY A 77 6.85 38.66 30.50
C GLY A 77 5.88 37.92 31.45
N ARG A 78 4.59 37.87 31.14
CA ARG A 78 3.55 37.19 31.95
C ARG A 78 3.52 35.71 31.66
N ARG A 79 3.48 34.89 32.68
CA ARG A 79 3.39 33.44 32.58
C ARG A 79 1.93 33.03 32.34
N VAL A 80 1.66 32.46 31.17
CA VAL A 80 0.32 31.96 30.76
C VAL A 80 0.10 30.53 31.21
N MET A 81 1.12 29.67 31.05
CA MET A 81 1.02 28.25 31.38
C MET A 81 2.39 27.71 31.78
N THR A 82 2.43 26.97 32.88
CA THR A 82 3.69 26.40 33.39
C THR A 82 4.00 25.07 32.70
N LYS A 83 5.30 24.70 32.70
CA LYS A 83 5.75 23.34 32.31
C LYS A 83 4.97 22.27 33.06
N ARG A 84 4.88 22.34 34.39
CA ARG A 84 4.13 21.35 35.22
C ARG A 84 2.66 21.23 34.85
N GLN A 85 2.00 22.33 34.50
CA GLN A 85 0.60 22.26 34.04
C GLN A 85 0.48 21.51 32.74
N GLN A 86 1.40 21.72 31.79
CA GLN A 86 1.42 21.01 30.51
C GLN A 86 1.69 19.51 30.71
N GLU A 87 2.71 19.17 31.50
CA GLU A 87 3.04 17.77 31.85
C GLU A 87 1.87 17.04 32.49
N ARG A 88 1.18 17.67 33.48
CA ARG A 88 -0.01 17.08 34.12
C ARG A 88 -1.15 16.86 33.14
N LEU A 89 -1.38 17.80 32.24
CA LEU A 89 -2.43 17.63 31.22
C LEU A 89 -2.07 16.52 30.25
N PHE A 90 -0.81 16.42 29.82
CA PHE A 90 -0.35 15.44 28.85
C PHE A 90 -0.31 14.03 29.42
N ASN A 91 0.29 13.86 30.62
CA ASN A 91 0.56 12.53 31.19
C ASN A 91 -0.62 11.98 32.02
N ASP A 92 -1.44 12.86 32.64
CA ASP A 92 -2.51 12.43 33.52
C ASP A 92 -3.89 12.66 32.90
N SER A 93 -4.25 13.93 32.64
CA SER A 93 -5.62 14.30 32.29
C SER A 93 -6.03 13.80 30.90
N TYR A 94 -5.13 13.83 29.93
CA TYR A 94 -5.41 13.45 28.54
C TYR A 94 -4.66 12.18 28.09
N ARG A 95 -4.07 11.44 28.99
CA ARG A 95 -3.25 10.25 28.69
C ARG A 95 -3.99 9.20 27.85
N PHE A 96 -5.33 9.13 27.92
CA PHE A 96 -6.16 8.22 27.15
C PHE A 96 -6.39 8.64 25.68
N LEU A 97 -5.92 9.84 25.31
CA LEU A 97 -6.00 10.34 23.93
C LEU A 97 -4.69 10.08 23.18
N PRO A 98 -4.73 9.93 21.86
CA PRO A 98 -3.53 9.94 21.01
C PRO A 98 -2.71 11.23 21.19
N VAL A 99 -1.40 11.14 20.98
CA VAL A 99 -0.44 12.24 21.25
C VAL A 99 -0.88 13.57 20.65
N ARG A 100 -1.21 13.60 19.36
CA ARG A 100 -1.66 14.82 18.66
C ARG A 100 -2.92 15.42 19.29
N ARG A 101 -3.85 14.59 19.75
CA ARG A 101 -5.06 15.07 20.42
C ARG A 101 -4.77 15.63 21.81
N ARG A 102 -3.82 15.02 22.56
CA ARG A 102 -3.35 15.58 23.86
C ARG A 102 -2.79 16.99 23.65
N LEU A 103 -1.89 17.14 22.69
CA LEU A 103 -1.27 18.43 22.36
C LEU A 103 -2.31 19.48 21.91
N ALA A 104 -3.28 19.08 21.11
CA ALA A 104 -4.37 19.96 20.69
C ALA A 104 -5.23 20.45 21.89
N GLN A 105 -5.48 19.59 22.90
CA GLN A 105 -6.19 20.00 24.12
C GLN A 105 -5.34 20.96 24.97
N ILE A 106 -4.03 20.73 25.06
CA ILE A 106 -3.11 21.65 25.74
C ILE A 106 -3.11 23.00 25.04
N PHE A 107 -3.06 23.04 23.71
CA PHE A 107 -3.15 24.28 22.93
C PHE A 107 -4.47 25.01 23.15
N ARG A 108 -5.60 24.31 23.18
CA ARG A 108 -6.91 24.89 23.51
C ARG A 108 -6.92 25.48 24.92
N ARG A 109 -6.32 24.79 25.89
CA ARG A 109 -6.19 25.28 27.25
C ARG A 109 -5.30 26.52 27.32
N PHE A 110 -4.19 26.55 26.59
CA PHE A 110 -3.36 27.73 26.45
C PHE A 110 -4.16 28.94 25.93
N LEU A 111 -4.90 28.78 24.83
CA LEU A 111 -5.72 29.85 24.26
C LEU A 111 -6.79 30.35 25.26
N TYR A 112 -7.36 29.44 26.05
CA TYR A 112 -8.32 29.80 27.10
C TYR A 112 -7.67 30.67 28.19
N LEU A 113 -6.49 30.29 28.68
CA LEU A 113 -5.75 31.03 29.71
C LEU A 113 -5.19 32.35 29.16
N LEU A 114 -4.94 32.47 27.89
CA LEU A 114 -4.46 33.71 27.25
C LEU A 114 -5.56 34.77 27.17
N ARG A 115 -6.84 34.43 27.13
CA ARG A 115 -7.96 35.38 26.98
C ARG A 115 -7.96 36.51 28.01
N PRO A 116 -7.90 36.25 29.34
CA PRO A 116 -7.88 37.33 30.34
C PRO A 116 -6.61 38.18 30.22
N ILE A 117 -5.44 37.58 30.01
CA ILE A 117 -4.17 38.30 29.83
C ILE A 117 -4.24 39.23 28.62
N LYS A 118 -4.79 38.77 27.51
CA LYS A 118 -5.02 39.58 26.29
C LYS A 118 -5.89 40.81 26.60
N LYS A 119 -6.96 40.64 27.39
CA LYS A 119 -7.85 41.75 27.81
C LYS A 119 -7.13 42.79 28.65
N GLU A 120 -6.27 42.36 29.61
CA GLU A 120 -5.47 43.22 30.43
C GLU A 120 -4.44 43.99 29.59
N LEU A 121 -3.70 43.31 28.71
CA LEU A 121 -2.73 43.92 27.80
C LEU A 121 -3.38 44.97 26.88
N ILE A 122 -4.58 44.69 26.36
CA ILE A 122 -5.31 45.68 25.55
C ILE A 122 -5.61 46.93 26.40
N LYS A 123 -6.05 46.79 27.65
CA LYS A 123 -6.32 47.93 28.53
C LYS A 123 -5.06 48.76 28.82
N GLU A 124 -3.95 48.11 29.13
CA GLU A 124 -2.65 48.76 29.43
C GLU A 124 -2.14 49.52 28.19
N ILE A 125 -2.10 48.86 27.03
CA ILE A 125 -1.63 49.50 25.79
C ILE A 125 -2.61 50.58 25.31
N LEU A 126 -3.90 50.41 25.59
CA LEU A 126 -4.89 51.45 25.28
C LEU A 126 -4.62 52.74 26.05
N GLU A 127 -4.31 52.66 27.35
CA GLU A 127 -3.94 53.81 28.18
C GLU A 127 -2.61 54.43 27.71
N GLU A 128 -1.62 53.60 27.38
CA GLU A 128 -0.34 54.05 26.81
C GLU A 128 -0.55 54.83 25.49
N VAL A 129 -1.32 54.27 24.55
CA VAL A 129 -1.62 54.92 23.25
C VAL A 129 -2.41 56.20 23.46
N ARG A 130 -3.39 56.20 24.36
CA ARG A 130 -4.22 57.39 24.67
C ARG A 130 -3.41 58.56 25.24
N THR A 131 -2.38 58.25 26.03
CA THR A 131 -1.50 59.28 26.67
C THR A 131 -0.33 59.69 25.77
N SER A 132 -0.18 59.07 24.61
CA SER A 132 0.89 59.39 23.67
C SER A 132 0.58 60.63 22.85
N PRO A 133 1.51 61.62 22.75
CA PRO A 133 1.33 62.82 21.97
C PRO A 133 0.95 62.57 20.48
N ALA A 134 1.35 61.44 19.94
CA ALA A 134 1.06 61.07 18.55
C ALA A 134 -0.43 60.75 18.29
N PHE A 135 -1.24 60.65 19.34
CA PHE A 135 -2.66 60.28 19.27
C PHE A 135 -3.57 61.27 20.04
N GLU A 136 -3.06 62.45 20.40
CA GLU A 136 -3.77 63.43 21.21
C GLU A 136 -5.06 63.94 20.55
N ASP A 137 -5.08 64.07 19.24
CA ASP A 137 -6.23 64.50 18.44
C ASP A 137 -6.98 63.37 17.71
N GLU A 138 -6.61 62.11 18.00
CA GLU A 138 -7.18 60.94 17.28
C GLU A 138 -8.50 60.47 17.91
N SER A 139 -9.36 59.93 17.04
CA SER A 139 -10.63 59.34 17.47
C SER A 139 -10.43 58.11 18.37
N TRP A 140 -11.39 57.89 19.30
CA TRP A 140 -11.41 56.68 20.13
C TRP A 140 -11.23 55.37 19.33
N TRP A 141 -11.83 55.27 18.17
CA TRP A 141 -11.75 54.09 17.29
C TRP A 141 -10.33 53.91 16.73
N THR A 142 -9.62 54.97 16.40
CA THR A 142 -8.22 54.94 15.94
C THR A 142 -7.31 54.44 17.07
N ILE A 143 -7.46 55.02 18.28
CA ILE A 143 -6.71 54.65 19.46
C ILE A 143 -6.93 53.17 19.82
N ALA A 144 -8.20 52.71 19.85
CA ALA A 144 -8.54 51.35 20.17
C ALA A 144 -8.00 50.35 19.09
N ARG A 145 -8.07 50.70 17.82
CA ARG A 145 -7.55 49.90 16.72
C ARG A 145 -6.02 49.75 16.81
N GLU A 146 -5.31 50.83 17.11
CA GLU A 146 -3.86 50.78 17.28
C GLU A 146 -3.46 49.94 18.50
N ALA A 147 -4.12 50.11 19.64
CA ALA A 147 -3.87 49.29 20.83
C ALA A 147 -4.08 47.79 20.56
N ILE A 148 -5.19 47.44 19.93
CA ILE A 148 -5.48 46.05 19.55
C ILE A 148 -4.43 45.55 18.56
N GLY A 149 -4.02 46.38 17.60
CA GLY A 149 -3.01 46.06 16.61
C GLY A 149 -1.64 45.78 17.23
N ARG A 150 -1.21 46.60 18.20
CA ARG A 150 0.05 46.34 18.96
C ARG A 150 0.00 45.03 19.72
N VAL A 151 -1.06 44.82 20.50
CA VAL A 151 -1.23 43.56 21.24
C VAL A 151 -1.22 42.34 20.29
N ARG A 152 -1.86 42.45 19.11
CA ARG A 152 -1.88 41.37 18.15
C ARG A 152 -0.50 41.09 17.56
N ARG A 153 0.27 42.11 17.19
CA ARG A 153 1.65 41.98 16.70
C ARG A 153 2.54 41.22 17.67
N GLU A 154 2.36 41.41 18.97
CA GLU A 154 3.13 40.73 20.04
C GLU A 154 2.62 39.31 20.30
N LEU A 155 1.31 39.07 20.23
CA LEU A 155 0.70 37.77 20.56
C LEU A 155 0.79 36.76 19.42
N ASP A 156 0.57 37.19 18.17
CA ASP A 156 0.49 36.28 17.02
C ASP A 156 1.77 35.41 16.82
N PRO A 157 2.99 35.97 16.96
CA PRO A 157 4.22 35.16 16.90
C PRO A 157 4.30 34.10 18.01
N VAL A 158 3.90 34.45 19.23
CA VAL A 158 3.92 33.52 20.38
C VAL A 158 2.90 32.42 20.18
N VAL A 159 1.67 32.76 19.75
CA VAL A 159 0.64 31.78 19.47
C VAL A 159 1.08 30.83 18.36
N THR A 160 1.72 31.35 17.31
CA THR A 160 2.27 30.53 16.20
C THR A 160 3.38 29.61 16.68
N GLN A 161 4.31 30.13 17.49
CA GLN A 161 5.40 29.34 18.09
C GLN A 161 4.86 28.22 19.00
N VAL A 162 3.88 28.52 19.86
CA VAL A 162 3.25 27.53 20.73
C VAL A 162 2.51 26.49 19.90
N ARG A 163 1.81 26.90 18.83
CA ARG A 163 1.13 25.98 17.92
C ARG A 163 2.11 25.02 17.27
N SER A 164 3.22 25.52 16.72
CA SER A 164 4.22 24.67 16.06
C SER A 164 4.89 23.68 17.02
N LYS A 165 5.18 24.10 18.27
CA LYS A 165 5.73 23.22 19.31
C LYS A 165 4.76 22.15 19.81
N LEU A 166 3.46 22.40 19.71
CA LEU A 166 2.40 21.49 20.13
C LEU A 166 1.78 20.74 18.93
N GLN A 167 2.56 20.54 17.88
CA GLN A 167 2.17 19.74 16.72
C GLN A 167 3.12 18.55 16.56
N VAL A 168 2.53 17.42 16.20
CA VAL A 168 3.24 16.22 15.78
C VAL A 168 2.68 15.83 14.42
N ASP A 169 3.56 15.78 13.44
CA ASP A 169 3.21 15.39 12.09
C ASP A 169 3.76 13.99 11.78
N PRO A 170 2.89 12.97 11.56
CA PRO A 170 3.32 11.60 11.30
C PRO A 170 4.23 11.48 10.08
N TYR A 171 3.97 12.29 9.05
CA TYR A 171 4.74 12.28 7.82
C TYR A 171 6.19 12.71 8.04
N THR A 172 6.40 13.83 8.71
CA THR A 172 7.74 14.33 9.05
C THR A 172 8.52 13.32 9.90
N TRP A 173 7.87 12.67 10.87
CA TRP A 173 8.53 11.68 11.70
C TRP A 173 8.87 10.40 10.95
N TYR A 174 8.00 9.97 10.02
CA TYR A 174 8.30 8.84 9.16
C TYR A 174 9.48 9.13 8.23
N GLN A 175 9.56 10.33 7.62
CA GLN A 175 10.72 10.73 6.82
C GLN A 175 12.01 10.78 7.66
N ARG A 176 11.94 11.32 8.87
CA ARG A 176 13.09 11.37 9.78
C ARG A 176 13.60 9.98 10.13
N LEU A 177 12.72 9.00 10.30
CA LEU A 177 13.13 7.62 10.57
C LEU A 177 14.10 7.09 9.51
N TRP A 178 13.91 7.45 8.24
CA TRP A 178 14.74 7.03 7.12
C TRP A 178 15.95 7.92 6.83
N THR A 179 16.05 9.08 7.46
CA THR A 179 17.12 10.07 7.19
C THR A 179 18.01 10.36 8.40
N ASP A 180 17.53 10.07 9.61
CA ASP A 180 18.19 10.31 10.87
C ASP A 180 18.68 8.98 11.46
N HIS A 181 20.01 8.73 11.36
CA HIS A 181 20.62 7.48 11.81
C HIS A 181 20.49 7.28 13.33
N GLU A 182 20.54 8.37 14.12
CA GLU A 182 20.40 8.27 15.57
C GLU A 182 18.96 7.89 15.96
N LEU A 183 17.98 8.52 15.31
CA LEU A 183 16.58 8.16 15.48
C LEU A 183 16.30 6.70 15.05
N TRP A 184 16.93 6.25 13.96
CA TRP A 184 16.84 4.86 13.53
C TRP A 184 17.36 3.88 14.58
N GLN A 185 18.57 4.13 15.12
CA GLN A 185 19.14 3.30 16.17
C GLN A 185 18.25 3.20 17.40
N GLN A 186 17.66 4.32 17.81
CA GLN A 186 16.74 4.35 18.96
C GLN A 186 15.44 3.58 18.67
N ALA A 187 14.90 3.67 17.47
CA ALA A 187 13.65 3.01 17.08
C ALA A 187 13.85 1.56 16.66
N ALA A 188 14.85 1.26 15.86
CA ALA A 188 15.07 -0.05 15.25
C ALA A 188 16.08 -0.92 16.03
N GLY A 189 16.85 -0.35 16.97
CA GLY A 189 17.87 -1.08 17.75
C GLY A 189 19.01 -1.56 16.87
N ASP A 190 19.33 -2.86 16.96
CA ASP A 190 20.43 -3.50 16.23
C ASP A 190 20.11 -3.78 14.75
N LEU A 191 18.90 -3.44 14.27
CA LEU A 191 18.58 -3.62 12.87
C LEU A 191 19.46 -2.70 11.99
N PRO A 192 20.02 -3.22 10.89
CA PRO A 192 20.84 -2.42 10.01
C PRO A 192 20.06 -1.25 9.44
N PHE A 193 20.71 -0.10 9.34
CA PHE A 193 20.11 1.06 8.69
C PHE A 193 19.95 0.76 7.19
N PRO A 194 18.73 0.79 6.63
CA PRO A 194 18.56 0.49 5.22
C PRO A 194 19.02 1.68 4.38
N ASP A 195 20.18 1.58 3.77
CA ASP A 195 20.76 2.63 2.89
C ASP A 195 19.78 3.11 1.80
N ARG A 196 18.82 2.26 1.44
CA ARG A 196 17.80 2.53 0.43
C ARG A 196 16.43 2.97 0.95
N GLY A 197 16.22 2.99 2.24
CA GLY A 197 15.04 3.65 2.80
C GLY A 197 14.89 5.09 2.31
N ARG A 198 16.03 5.74 2.02
CA ARG A 198 16.09 7.06 1.39
C ARG A 198 15.66 7.08 -0.07
N GLU A 199 15.92 6.03 -0.85
CA GLU A 199 15.57 6.00 -2.29
C GLU A 199 14.07 5.98 -2.51
N SER A 200 13.30 5.34 -1.62
CA SER A 200 11.84 5.40 -1.67
C SER A 200 11.29 6.80 -1.36
N LEU A 201 12.03 7.61 -0.59
CA LEU A 201 11.66 9.01 -0.35
C LEU A 201 11.80 9.89 -1.61
N GLY A 202 12.57 9.49 -2.62
CA GLY A 202 12.65 10.18 -3.91
C GLY A 202 11.32 10.18 -4.67
N VAL A 203 10.48 9.18 -4.48
CA VAL A 203 9.11 9.14 -5.02
C VAL A 203 8.25 10.21 -4.33
N TRP A 204 8.49 10.50 -3.06
CA TRP A 204 7.78 11.52 -2.30
C TRP A 204 8.14 12.94 -2.74
N GLU A 205 9.38 13.19 -3.12
CA GLU A 205 9.80 14.47 -3.71
C GLU A 205 9.03 14.77 -5.00
N GLN A 206 8.51 13.74 -5.68
CA GLN A 206 7.64 13.85 -6.85
C GLN A 206 6.16 14.00 -6.48
N GLY A 207 5.80 14.08 -5.20
CA GLY A 207 4.42 14.22 -4.74
C GLY A 207 3.63 12.92 -4.65
N MET A 208 4.28 11.75 -4.75
CA MET A 208 3.66 10.43 -4.68
C MET A 208 4.26 9.61 -3.54
N ILE A 209 3.43 8.87 -2.78
CA ILE A 209 3.87 7.96 -1.73
C ILE A 209 3.99 6.56 -2.31
N ALA A 210 5.15 5.92 -2.15
CA ALA A 210 5.34 4.53 -2.56
C ALA A 210 4.37 3.60 -1.81
N PHE A 211 3.78 2.64 -2.52
CA PHE A 211 2.82 1.70 -1.93
C PHE A 211 3.38 0.96 -0.69
N SER A 212 4.67 0.65 -0.71
CA SER A 212 5.36 0.00 0.42
C SER A 212 5.44 0.85 1.69
N ASP A 213 5.33 2.18 1.59
CA ASP A 213 5.36 3.10 2.73
C ASP A 213 3.98 3.33 3.35
N VAL A 214 2.93 3.07 2.59
CA VAL A 214 1.54 3.33 3.00
C VAL A 214 1.16 2.64 4.31
N PRO A 215 1.44 1.33 4.52
CA PRO A 215 1.08 0.65 5.76
C PRO A 215 1.76 1.26 7.00
N GLY A 216 3.05 1.59 6.89
CA GLY A 216 3.81 2.22 7.98
C GLY A 216 3.28 3.60 8.34
N LEU A 217 2.96 4.40 7.33
CA LEU A 217 2.38 5.74 7.50
C LEU A 217 0.97 5.70 8.10
N LEU A 218 0.12 4.76 7.64
CA LEU A 218 -1.21 4.55 8.20
C LEU A 218 -1.13 4.18 9.68
N TYR A 219 -0.24 3.25 10.01
CA TYR A 219 -0.02 2.81 11.37
C TYR A 219 0.45 3.96 12.26
N LEU A 220 1.50 4.67 11.86
CA LEU A 220 2.05 5.80 12.61
C LEU A 220 1.01 6.92 12.78
N LYS A 221 0.25 7.25 11.74
CA LYS A 221 -0.83 8.24 11.81
C LYS A 221 -1.93 7.79 12.77
N GLY A 222 -2.32 6.52 12.71
CA GLY A 222 -3.30 5.93 13.62
C GLY A 222 -2.89 6.06 15.09
N GLU A 223 -1.65 5.73 15.42
CA GLU A 223 -1.11 5.84 16.78
C GLU A 223 -1.04 7.30 17.26
N LEU A 224 -0.59 8.21 16.41
CA LEU A 224 -0.38 9.60 16.80
C LEU A 224 -1.65 10.46 16.79
N GLU A 225 -2.57 10.22 15.87
CA GLU A 225 -3.79 11.03 15.68
C GLU A 225 -5.09 10.31 16.11
N GLY A 226 -5.03 9.00 16.23
CA GLY A 226 -6.16 8.09 16.48
C GLY A 226 -6.69 7.47 15.19
N TYR A 227 -7.17 6.26 15.33
CA TYR A 227 -7.71 5.47 14.23
C TYR A 227 -9.08 5.98 13.75
N PRO A 228 -9.50 5.65 12.52
CA PRO A 228 -10.84 5.99 12.04
C PRO A 228 -11.89 5.32 12.94
N ARG A 229 -13.07 5.95 13.06
CA ARG A 229 -14.16 5.41 13.86
C ARG A 229 -14.85 4.24 13.15
N GLY A 230 -14.26 3.06 13.29
CA GLY A 230 -14.80 1.81 12.79
C GLY A 230 -15.79 1.10 13.73
N ASP A 231 -16.12 1.71 14.86
CA ASP A 231 -16.93 1.09 15.96
C ASP A 231 -18.31 0.63 15.51
N LYS A 232 -18.85 1.19 14.44
CA LYS A 232 -20.16 0.83 13.85
C LYS A 232 -20.14 -0.46 13.02
N TYR A 233 -18.96 -0.95 12.65
CA TYR A 233 -18.82 -2.17 11.88
C TYR A 233 -18.68 -3.35 12.83
N LEU A 234 -19.58 -4.33 12.67
CA LEU A 234 -19.62 -5.53 13.51
C LEU A 234 -18.83 -6.68 12.86
N HIS A 235 -18.62 -6.62 11.56
CA HIS A 235 -17.89 -7.62 10.79
C HIS A 235 -17.08 -6.96 9.66
N VAL A 236 -15.85 -7.37 9.52
CA VAL A 236 -14.94 -6.95 8.44
C VAL A 236 -14.50 -8.21 7.69
N ILE A 237 -14.70 -8.21 6.39
CA ILE A 237 -14.22 -9.28 5.50
C ILE A 237 -13.03 -8.70 4.75
N VAL A 238 -11.91 -9.41 4.81
CA VAL A 238 -10.68 -9.08 4.08
C VAL A 238 -10.46 -10.18 3.06
N ASP A 239 -10.60 -9.82 1.80
CA ASP A 239 -10.31 -10.72 0.67
C ASP A 239 -8.85 -10.58 0.24
N GLU A 240 -8.31 -11.61 -0.42
CA GLU A 240 -6.92 -11.68 -0.88
C GLU A 240 -5.92 -11.39 0.26
N VAL A 241 -6.18 -11.95 1.45
CA VAL A 241 -5.40 -11.65 2.66
C VAL A 241 -3.91 -11.98 2.52
N GLN A 242 -3.54 -12.87 1.62
CA GLN A 242 -2.14 -13.19 1.32
C GLN A 242 -1.32 -12.00 0.81
N ASP A 243 -1.97 -10.92 0.35
CA ASP A 243 -1.31 -9.68 -0.07
C ASP A 243 -1.17 -8.66 1.06
N TYR A 244 -1.66 -8.97 2.27
CA TYR A 244 -1.61 -8.09 3.43
C TYR A 244 -0.42 -8.40 4.33
N GLY A 245 0.39 -7.40 4.61
CA GLY A 245 1.49 -7.49 5.57
C GLY A 245 1.04 -7.26 7.03
N PRO A 246 1.91 -7.58 8.02
CA PRO A 246 1.65 -7.39 9.45
C PRO A 246 1.15 -5.99 9.80
N LEU A 247 1.75 -4.95 9.23
CA LEU A 247 1.36 -3.55 9.47
C LEU A 247 -0.06 -3.24 9.00
N GLN A 248 -0.47 -3.78 7.85
CA GLN A 248 -1.82 -3.60 7.33
C GLN A 248 -2.84 -4.27 8.24
N LEU A 249 -2.55 -5.47 8.71
CA LEU A 249 -3.40 -6.20 9.64
C LEU A 249 -3.47 -5.51 11.00
N ALA A 250 -2.33 -5.10 11.57
CA ALA A 250 -2.28 -4.35 12.81
C ALA A 250 -3.07 -3.02 12.72
N PHE A 251 -3.02 -2.35 11.57
CA PHE A 251 -3.83 -1.17 11.33
C PHE A 251 -5.33 -1.51 11.30
N LEU A 252 -5.74 -2.55 10.57
CA LEU A 252 -7.15 -2.95 10.46
C LEU A 252 -7.74 -3.34 11.81
N THR A 253 -7.02 -4.11 12.64
CA THR A 253 -7.49 -4.51 13.98
C THR A 253 -7.73 -3.30 14.88
N LYS A 254 -6.85 -2.30 14.83
CA LYS A 254 -6.97 -1.06 15.60
C LYS A 254 -8.04 -0.11 15.04
N ALA A 255 -8.24 -0.12 13.71
CA ALA A 255 -9.27 0.68 13.05
C ALA A 255 -10.70 0.15 13.30
N PHE A 256 -10.84 -1.17 13.53
CA PHE A 256 -12.13 -1.85 13.75
C PHE A 256 -12.14 -2.66 15.04
N PRO A 257 -11.96 -2.03 16.21
CA PRO A 257 -11.70 -2.74 17.48
C PRO A 257 -12.86 -3.63 17.97
N ASN A 258 -14.06 -3.40 17.48
CA ASN A 258 -15.27 -4.15 17.89
C ASN A 258 -15.76 -5.13 16.82
N ALA A 259 -15.06 -5.21 15.68
CA ALA A 259 -15.47 -6.07 14.58
C ALA A 259 -14.94 -7.49 14.73
N ARG A 260 -15.73 -8.46 14.26
CA ARG A 260 -15.23 -9.80 13.93
C ARG A 260 -14.62 -9.75 12.55
N PHE A 261 -13.56 -10.50 12.34
CA PHE A 261 -12.87 -10.57 11.05
C PHE A 261 -13.09 -11.93 10.38
N THR A 262 -13.26 -11.90 9.08
CA THR A 262 -13.13 -13.07 8.20
C THR A 262 -12.08 -12.76 7.16
N PHE A 263 -11.04 -13.59 7.10
CA PHE A 263 -9.97 -13.50 6.12
C PHE A 263 -10.16 -14.58 5.07
N VAL A 264 -10.14 -14.18 3.82
CA VAL A 264 -10.24 -15.08 2.66
C VAL A 264 -9.00 -14.90 1.83
N GLY A 265 -8.40 -15.99 1.36
CA GLY A 265 -7.21 -15.89 0.54
C GLY A 265 -6.68 -17.25 0.08
N ASP A 266 -5.75 -17.18 -0.85
CA ASP A 266 -5.00 -18.32 -1.39
C ASP A 266 -3.51 -18.00 -1.29
N ALA A 267 -2.79 -18.72 -0.44
CA ALA A 267 -1.37 -18.48 -0.18
C ALA A 267 -0.50 -18.59 -1.44
N TYR A 268 -0.93 -19.36 -2.43
CA TYR A 268 -0.18 -19.57 -3.67
C TYR A 268 -0.43 -18.47 -4.71
N GLN A 269 -1.51 -17.71 -4.60
CA GLN A 269 -1.85 -16.60 -5.50
C GLN A 269 -1.31 -15.24 -5.03
N SER A 270 -0.40 -15.20 -4.06
CA SER A 270 0.24 -13.95 -3.69
C SER A 270 1.17 -13.46 -4.78
N LEU A 271 0.90 -12.26 -5.29
CA LEU A 271 1.82 -11.50 -6.15
C LEU A 271 2.67 -10.52 -5.33
N SER A 272 2.34 -10.38 -4.05
CA SER A 272 3.15 -9.57 -3.14
C SER A 272 4.54 -10.19 -3.00
N PRO A 273 5.61 -9.40 -3.08
CA PRO A 273 6.96 -9.88 -2.77
C PRO A 273 7.09 -10.37 -1.32
N PHE A 274 6.04 -10.17 -0.51
CA PHE A 274 5.96 -10.57 0.89
C PHE A 274 5.22 -11.88 1.00
N PHE A 275 5.91 -12.92 0.64
CA PHE A 275 5.35 -14.26 0.75
C PHE A 275 5.07 -14.65 2.20
N TRP A 276 3.84 -15.02 2.47
CA TRP A 276 3.41 -15.54 3.74
C TRP A 276 3.37 -17.06 3.71
N GLU A 277 4.49 -17.71 3.93
CA GLU A 277 4.53 -19.18 4.07
C GLU A 277 3.62 -19.72 5.17
N ASN A 278 3.22 -18.86 6.13
CA ASN A 278 2.34 -19.22 7.24
C ASN A 278 1.39 -18.05 7.56
N ALA A 279 0.55 -17.66 6.60
CA ALA A 279 -0.43 -16.57 6.80
C ALA A 279 -1.29 -16.76 8.05
N VAL A 280 -1.68 -18.00 8.35
CA VAL A 280 -2.53 -18.36 9.48
C VAL A 280 -1.84 -18.14 10.83
N SER A 281 -0.57 -18.53 10.99
CA SER A 281 0.16 -18.31 12.25
C SER A 281 0.38 -16.84 12.55
N ARG A 282 0.60 -16.03 11.51
CA ARG A 282 0.82 -14.58 11.63
C ARG A 282 -0.46 -13.79 11.86
N LEU A 283 -1.62 -14.29 11.43
CA LEU A 283 -2.90 -13.74 11.84
C LEU A 283 -3.07 -13.82 13.37
N GLY A 284 -2.63 -14.93 14.00
CA GLY A 284 -2.58 -15.05 15.45
C GLY A 284 -1.76 -13.93 16.11
N ASP A 285 -0.59 -13.60 15.58
CA ASP A 285 0.26 -12.53 16.10
C ASP A 285 -0.43 -11.14 16.01
N ALA A 286 -1.19 -10.89 14.94
CA ALA A 286 -1.90 -9.61 14.75
C ALA A 286 -3.12 -9.46 15.68
N PHE A 287 -3.72 -10.57 16.11
CA PHE A 287 -4.92 -10.59 16.96
C PHE A 287 -4.63 -10.95 18.43
N GLY A 288 -3.35 -11.14 18.79
CA GLY A 288 -2.94 -11.48 20.15
C GLY A 288 -3.37 -12.90 20.56
N GLU A 289 -4.02 -13.04 21.72
CA GLU A 289 -4.42 -14.35 22.29
C GLU A 289 -5.64 -15.01 21.60
N ILE A 290 -6.16 -14.42 20.51
CA ILE A 290 -7.34 -14.94 19.81
C ILE A 290 -6.88 -16.02 18.82
N GLU A 291 -7.23 -17.27 19.09
CA GLU A 291 -7.02 -18.37 18.14
C GLU A 291 -8.01 -18.26 16.96
N PRO A 292 -7.52 -18.14 15.71
CA PRO A 292 -8.40 -18.11 14.55
C PRO A 292 -9.01 -19.49 14.27
N THR A 293 -10.28 -19.52 13.90
CA THR A 293 -10.86 -20.73 13.30
C THR A 293 -10.45 -20.82 11.84
N VAL A 294 -9.68 -21.84 11.49
CA VAL A 294 -9.18 -22.07 10.13
C VAL A 294 -10.08 -23.06 9.40
N ILE A 295 -10.53 -22.67 8.22
CA ILE A 295 -11.32 -23.54 7.32
C ILE A 295 -10.56 -23.63 6.00
N SER A 296 -10.05 -24.82 5.68
CA SER A 296 -9.39 -25.08 4.41
C SER A 296 -10.38 -25.62 3.40
N LEU A 297 -10.47 -24.94 2.23
CA LEU A 297 -11.22 -25.42 1.08
C LEU A 297 -10.31 -26.29 0.22
N THR A 298 -10.54 -27.59 0.25
CA THR A 298 -9.66 -28.58 -0.39
C THR A 298 -10.13 -29.01 -1.78
N LYS A 299 -11.20 -28.43 -2.29
CA LYS A 299 -11.74 -28.78 -3.62
C LYS A 299 -11.79 -27.58 -4.54
N SER A 300 -11.16 -27.69 -5.71
CA SER A 300 -11.23 -26.69 -6.78
C SER A 300 -12.25 -27.09 -7.83
N TYR A 301 -13.16 -26.17 -8.16
CA TYR A 301 -14.19 -26.31 -9.20
C TYR A 301 -13.95 -25.38 -10.39
N ARG A 302 -12.83 -24.63 -10.38
CA ARG A 302 -12.58 -23.51 -11.29
C ARG A 302 -12.16 -24.01 -12.68
N SER A 303 -10.99 -24.61 -12.78
CA SER A 303 -10.40 -25.07 -14.03
C SER A 303 -10.61 -26.57 -14.28
N THR A 304 -10.25 -27.04 -15.47
CA THR A 304 -10.17 -28.49 -15.78
C THR A 304 -9.06 -29.13 -14.94
N LEU A 305 -9.14 -30.46 -14.79
CA LEU A 305 -8.19 -31.26 -14.05
C LEU A 305 -6.76 -31.09 -14.59
N GLU A 306 -6.61 -31.05 -15.91
CA GLU A 306 -5.33 -30.96 -16.61
C GLU A 306 -4.67 -29.61 -16.35
N ILE A 307 -5.41 -28.49 -16.43
CA ILE A 307 -4.90 -27.17 -16.11
C ILE A 307 -4.53 -27.08 -14.64
N PHE A 308 -5.37 -27.60 -13.75
CA PHE A 308 -5.11 -27.59 -12.31
C PHE A 308 -3.82 -28.35 -11.96
N GLN A 309 -3.63 -29.56 -12.50
CA GLN A 309 -2.43 -30.37 -12.27
C GLN A 309 -1.16 -29.69 -12.83
N PHE A 310 -1.27 -29.10 -14.02
CA PHE A 310 -0.17 -28.33 -14.61
C PHE A 310 0.22 -27.13 -13.74
N CYS A 311 -0.75 -26.33 -13.31
CA CYS A 311 -0.48 -25.18 -12.44
C CYS A 311 0.19 -25.59 -11.14
N ASN A 312 -0.26 -26.66 -10.50
CA ASN A 312 0.39 -27.17 -9.28
C ASN A 312 1.84 -27.63 -9.53
N ALA A 313 2.11 -28.24 -10.67
CA ALA A 313 3.46 -28.63 -11.05
C ALA A 313 4.36 -27.42 -11.33
N VAL A 314 3.82 -26.33 -11.90
CA VAL A 314 4.56 -25.06 -12.07
C VAL A 314 5.00 -24.48 -10.73
N LEU A 315 4.19 -24.60 -9.67
CA LEU A 315 4.55 -24.14 -8.32
C LEU A 315 5.64 -24.98 -7.64
N ALA A 316 5.94 -26.18 -8.16
CA ALA A 316 6.88 -27.13 -7.53
C ALA A 316 6.58 -27.42 -6.05
N SER A 317 5.31 -27.34 -5.64
CA SER A 317 4.82 -27.57 -4.28
C SER A 317 3.77 -28.68 -4.25
N GLU A 318 3.61 -29.32 -3.06
CA GLU A 318 2.55 -30.34 -2.91
C GLU A 318 1.17 -29.73 -3.09
N PRO A 319 0.29 -30.36 -3.88
CA PRO A 319 -1.06 -29.86 -4.11
C PRO A 319 -1.88 -29.91 -2.81
N GLN A 320 -2.38 -28.76 -2.37
CA GLN A 320 -3.24 -28.67 -1.18
C GLN A 320 -4.73 -28.81 -1.47
N ALA A 321 -5.10 -28.88 -2.73
CA ALA A 321 -6.49 -29.06 -3.14
C ALA A 321 -6.61 -30.20 -4.17
N GLU A 322 -7.77 -30.84 -4.18
CA GLU A 322 -8.16 -31.81 -5.18
C GLU A 322 -9.04 -31.12 -6.22
N SER A 323 -8.77 -31.34 -7.52
CA SER A 323 -9.71 -30.90 -8.56
C SER A 323 -10.94 -31.79 -8.53
N VAL A 324 -12.12 -31.19 -8.57
CA VAL A 324 -13.34 -31.93 -8.89
C VAL A 324 -13.32 -32.25 -10.38
N LEU A 325 -13.45 -33.56 -10.70
CA LEU A 325 -13.28 -34.13 -12.03
C LEU A 325 -14.08 -33.40 -13.13
N ARG A 326 -13.45 -32.41 -13.73
CA ARG A 326 -13.88 -31.80 -14.98
C ARG A 326 -12.74 -31.99 -15.95
N GLU A 327 -12.87 -33.00 -16.82
CA GLU A 327 -11.87 -33.31 -17.82
C GLU A 327 -11.82 -32.20 -18.90
N GLY A 328 -10.62 -31.93 -19.40
CA GLY A 328 -10.38 -30.94 -20.43
C GLY A 328 -9.17 -31.22 -21.29
N GLU A 329 -8.73 -30.24 -22.05
CA GLU A 329 -7.51 -30.33 -22.85
C GLU A 329 -6.29 -30.10 -22.00
N LYS A 330 -5.20 -30.82 -22.24
CA LYS A 330 -3.91 -30.55 -21.62
C LYS A 330 -3.43 -29.17 -22.08
N PRO A 331 -2.76 -28.39 -21.21
CA PRO A 331 -2.04 -27.19 -21.62
C PRO A 331 -1.10 -27.47 -22.79
N ILE A 332 -0.99 -26.52 -23.71
CA ILE A 332 -0.10 -26.62 -24.85
C ILE A 332 1.08 -25.71 -24.65
N ILE A 333 2.29 -26.24 -24.83
CA ILE A 333 3.54 -25.45 -24.87
C ILE A 333 4.02 -25.47 -26.31
N ALA A 334 4.06 -24.29 -26.95
CA ALA A 334 4.37 -24.18 -28.38
C ALA A 334 5.60 -23.29 -28.60
N ARG A 335 6.55 -23.79 -29.39
CA ARG A 335 7.69 -23.03 -29.87
C ARG A 335 7.29 -22.22 -31.10
N LEU A 336 7.50 -20.91 -31.06
CA LEU A 336 7.23 -20.02 -32.18
C LEU A 336 8.50 -19.81 -33.03
N PRO A 337 8.40 -19.82 -34.36
CA PRO A 337 9.50 -19.43 -35.25
C PRO A 337 9.78 -17.92 -35.07
N GLU A 338 11.06 -17.53 -35.07
CA GLU A 338 11.47 -16.15 -34.84
C GLU A 338 11.03 -15.17 -35.97
N GLU A 339 10.78 -15.69 -37.17
CA GLU A 339 10.44 -14.88 -38.35
C GLU A 339 8.98 -14.43 -38.38
N ASP A 340 8.03 -15.16 -37.74
CA ASP A 340 6.60 -14.88 -37.80
C ASP A 340 5.89 -14.98 -36.44
N VAL A 341 6.51 -14.45 -35.39
CA VAL A 341 6.02 -14.56 -33.99
C VAL A 341 4.59 -14.05 -33.85
N LEU A 342 4.33 -12.82 -34.33
CA LEU A 342 3.02 -12.18 -34.22
C LEU A 342 1.90 -12.98 -34.94
N GLU A 343 2.16 -13.45 -36.16
CA GLU A 343 1.18 -14.21 -36.94
C GLU A 343 0.88 -15.56 -36.28
N ASN A 344 1.88 -16.18 -35.64
CA ASN A 344 1.66 -17.43 -34.89
C ASN A 344 0.91 -17.16 -33.57
N ILE A 345 1.20 -16.11 -32.83
CA ILE A 345 0.39 -15.70 -31.66
C ILE A 345 -1.07 -15.50 -32.07
N LYS A 346 -1.32 -14.77 -33.17
CA LYS A 346 -2.65 -14.56 -33.75
C LYS A 346 -3.33 -15.87 -34.07
N LYS A 347 -2.66 -16.83 -34.75
CA LYS A 347 -3.24 -18.17 -35.06
C LYS A 347 -3.69 -18.90 -33.80
N HIS A 348 -2.87 -18.90 -32.72
CA HIS A 348 -3.24 -19.50 -31.43
C HIS A 348 -4.45 -18.81 -30.83
N ILE A 349 -4.52 -17.50 -30.83
CA ILE A 349 -5.65 -16.71 -30.29
C ILE A 349 -6.93 -17.05 -31.08
N LEU A 350 -6.89 -16.97 -32.42
CA LEU A 350 -8.05 -17.21 -33.28
C LEU A 350 -8.57 -18.65 -33.16
N SER A 351 -7.67 -19.63 -33.05
CA SER A 351 -8.06 -21.03 -32.84
C SER A 351 -8.86 -21.25 -31.55
N LEU A 352 -8.54 -20.49 -30.49
CA LEU A 352 -9.27 -20.52 -29.23
C LEU A 352 -10.57 -19.72 -29.32
N ARG A 353 -10.55 -18.59 -30.03
CA ARG A 353 -11.68 -17.69 -30.17
C ARG A 353 -12.90 -18.32 -30.84
N VAL A 354 -12.66 -19.32 -31.74
CA VAL A 354 -13.73 -20.11 -32.36
C VAL A 354 -14.56 -20.90 -31.33
N ARG A 355 -13.92 -21.31 -30.23
CA ARG A 355 -14.52 -22.19 -29.20
C ARG A 355 -14.92 -21.46 -27.91
N TYR A 356 -14.25 -20.38 -27.60
CA TYR A 356 -14.34 -19.73 -26.31
C TYR A 356 -14.74 -18.25 -26.42
N PRO A 357 -15.75 -17.80 -25.63
CA PRO A 357 -16.24 -16.42 -25.65
C PRO A 357 -15.20 -15.42 -25.18
N THR A 358 -14.29 -15.81 -24.25
CA THR A 358 -13.25 -14.97 -23.72
C THR A 358 -11.87 -15.60 -23.88
N VAL A 359 -10.95 -14.87 -24.50
CA VAL A 359 -9.53 -15.27 -24.62
C VAL A 359 -8.68 -14.16 -24.01
N ALA A 360 -7.96 -14.48 -22.94
CA ALA A 360 -7.02 -13.55 -22.33
C ALA A 360 -5.61 -13.81 -22.84
N VAL A 361 -4.96 -12.75 -23.31
CA VAL A 361 -3.53 -12.72 -23.59
C VAL A 361 -2.86 -12.03 -22.42
N ILE A 362 -2.09 -12.78 -21.63
CA ILE A 362 -1.54 -12.29 -20.38
C ILE A 362 -0.03 -12.14 -20.53
N CYS A 363 0.47 -10.89 -20.36
CA CYS A 363 1.89 -10.58 -20.36
C CYS A 363 2.37 -10.22 -18.93
N PRO A 364 3.66 -10.26 -18.64
CA PRO A 364 4.22 -9.88 -17.33
C PRO A 364 3.96 -8.43 -16.95
N THR A 365 4.05 -7.49 -17.89
CA THR A 365 3.97 -6.04 -17.68
C THR A 365 2.94 -5.36 -18.56
N LEU A 366 2.48 -4.18 -18.16
CA LEU A 366 1.57 -3.36 -18.98
C LEU A 366 2.24 -2.87 -20.27
N ALA A 367 3.55 -2.57 -20.22
CA ALA A 367 4.28 -2.12 -21.40
C ALA A 367 4.30 -3.20 -22.50
N GLU A 368 4.55 -4.47 -22.13
CA GLU A 368 4.48 -5.59 -23.06
C GLU A 368 3.06 -5.80 -23.59
N CYS A 369 2.05 -5.57 -22.75
CA CYS A 369 0.66 -5.60 -23.17
C CYS A 369 0.32 -4.50 -24.19
N GLU A 370 0.80 -3.27 -23.97
CA GLU A 370 0.59 -2.14 -24.88
C GLU A 370 1.25 -2.38 -26.25
N GLU A 371 2.48 -2.90 -26.25
CA GLU A 371 3.19 -3.25 -27.47
C GLU A 371 2.45 -4.34 -28.26
N LEU A 372 2.18 -5.46 -27.59
CA LEU A 372 1.46 -6.58 -28.23
C LEU A 372 0.04 -6.20 -28.68
N TYR A 373 -0.68 -5.39 -27.90
CA TYR A 373 -2.00 -4.88 -28.26
C TYR A 373 -1.95 -4.03 -29.53
N SER A 374 -0.94 -3.14 -29.64
CA SER A 374 -0.76 -2.30 -30.82
C SER A 374 -0.50 -3.15 -32.08
N GLU A 375 0.34 -4.16 -31.97
CA GLU A 375 0.66 -5.08 -33.05
C GLU A 375 -0.52 -5.95 -33.47
N LEU A 376 -1.19 -6.59 -32.50
CA LEU A 376 -2.36 -7.45 -32.76
C LEU A 376 -3.53 -6.65 -33.37
N SER A 377 -3.76 -5.41 -32.89
CA SER A 377 -4.80 -4.54 -33.43
C SER A 377 -4.55 -4.15 -34.89
N GLY A 378 -3.28 -4.10 -35.33
CA GLY A 378 -2.92 -3.84 -36.73
C GLY A 378 -3.11 -5.03 -37.68
N VAL A 379 -3.29 -6.26 -37.17
CA VAL A 379 -3.38 -7.47 -37.98
C VAL A 379 -4.67 -8.27 -37.76
N MET A 380 -5.56 -7.83 -36.85
CA MET A 380 -6.81 -8.53 -36.46
C MET A 380 -8.00 -7.58 -36.53
N ASP A 381 -8.25 -6.95 -37.69
CA ASP A 381 -9.29 -5.93 -37.88
C ASP A 381 -10.72 -6.40 -37.59
N ASP A 382 -11.01 -7.68 -37.74
CA ASP A 382 -12.35 -8.25 -37.57
C ASP A 382 -12.67 -8.70 -36.14
N GLU A 383 -11.69 -8.68 -35.22
CA GLU A 383 -11.85 -9.14 -33.85
C GLU A 383 -11.84 -8.00 -32.86
N LYS A 384 -12.72 -8.10 -31.86
CA LYS A 384 -12.74 -7.13 -30.75
C LYS A 384 -11.61 -7.42 -29.78
N ILE A 385 -10.50 -6.70 -29.90
CA ILE A 385 -9.38 -6.73 -28.95
C ILE A 385 -9.54 -5.56 -27.97
N THR A 386 -9.21 -5.81 -26.71
CA THR A 386 -9.33 -4.82 -25.65
C THR A 386 -8.10 -4.88 -24.78
N LEU A 387 -7.34 -3.76 -24.69
CA LEU A 387 -6.34 -3.58 -23.67
C LEU A 387 -7.02 -3.26 -22.34
N VAL A 388 -6.64 -3.98 -21.29
CA VAL A 388 -7.16 -3.79 -19.93
C VAL A 388 -6.13 -3.06 -19.08
N ASP A 389 -6.55 -1.94 -18.50
CA ASP A 389 -5.78 -1.12 -17.56
C ASP A 389 -6.46 -1.03 -16.18
N GLU A 390 -5.83 -0.37 -15.23
CA GLU A 390 -6.34 -0.21 -13.85
C GLU A 390 -7.69 0.53 -13.76
N ASN A 391 -8.07 1.29 -14.77
CA ASN A 391 -9.28 2.12 -14.76
C ASN A 391 -10.49 1.41 -15.36
N ARG A 392 -10.32 0.23 -15.90
CA ARG A 392 -11.39 -0.51 -16.58
C ARG A 392 -12.16 -1.38 -15.60
N VAL A 393 -13.46 -1.13 -15.48
CA VAL A 393 -14.36 -1.83 -14.56
C VAL A 393 -15.08 -3.01 -15.24
N GLU A 394 -15.27 -2.96 -16.57
CA GLU A 394 -15.99 -3.98 -17.33
C GLU A 394 -15.06 -4.73 -18.29
N TYR A 395 -15.17 -6.05 -18.28
CA TYR A 395 -14.40 -6.97 -19.13
C TYR A 395 -15.33 -7.56 -20.19
N PRO A 396 -15.37 -7.02 -21.41
CA PRO A 396 -16.24 -7.51 -22.45
C PRO A 396 -15.80 -8.89 -22.95
N ALA A 397 -16.75 -9.69 -23.48
CA ALA A 397 -16.39 -10.86 -24.25
C ALA A 397 -15.54 -10.47 -25.47
N GLY A 398 -14.57 -11.31 -25.83
CA GLY A 398 -13.60 -11.03 -26.88
C GLY A 398 -12.18 -11.41 -26.48
N ILE A 399 -11.23 -10.76 -27.10
CA ILE A 399 -9.81 -10.89 -26.80
C ILE A 399 -9.43 -9.78 -25.84
N LEU A 400 -8.87 -10.15 -24.69
CA LEU A 400 -8.42 -9.23 -23.66
C LEU A 400 -6.90 -9.33 -23.57
N VAL A 401 -6.20 -8.20 -23.67
CA VAL A 401 -4.75 -8.12 -23.44
C VAL A 401 -4.54 -7.42 -22.11
N LEU A 402 -3.88 -8.08 -21.16
CA LEU A 402 -3.72 -7.55 -19.81
C LEU A 402 -2.47 -8.09 -19.11
N PRO A 403 -1.88 -7.31 -18.19
CA PRO A 403 -0.77 -7.79 -17.40
C PRO A 403 -1.24 -8.74 -16.29
N VAL A 404 -0.35 -9.67 -15.90
CA VAL A 404 -0.66 -10.74 -14.93
C VAL A 404 -1.25 -10.24 -13.62
N TYR A 405 -0.81 -9.10 -13.11
CA TYR A 405 -1.30 -8.55 -11.85
C TYR A 405 -2.72 -8.00 -11.94
N LEU A 406 -3.20 -7.58 -13.13
CA LEU A 406 -4.60 -7.22 -13.36
C LEU A 406 -5.46 -8.46 -13.64
N ALA A 407 -4.86 -9.55 -14.11
CA ALA A 407 -5.55 -10.82 -14.30
C ALA A 407 -5.92 -11.49 -12.96
N LYS A 408 -5.25 -11.12 -11.86
CA LYS A 408 -5.55 -11.66 -10.53
C LYS A 408 -7.01 -11.40 -10.14
N GLY A 409 -7.68 -12.44 -9.62
CA GLY A 409 -9.11 -12.39 -9.29
C GLY A 409 -10.06 -12.52 -10.49
N LEU A 410 -9.55 -12.47 -11.73
CA LEU A 410 -10.32 -12.69 -12.95
C LEU A 410 -10.19 -14.14 -13.44
N GLU A 411 -11.11 -14.55 -14.31
CA GLU A 411 -11.15 -15.88 -14.92
C GLU A 411 -11.54 -15.74 -16.39
N PHE A 412 -10.90 -16.56 -17.25
CA PHE A 412 -11.13 -16.51 -18.69
C PHE A 412 -11.32 -17.92 -19.23
N ASP A 413 -12.16 -18.08 -20.23
CA ASP A 413 -12.38 -19.39 -20.84
C ASP A 413 -11.08 -19.97 -21.38
N ALA A 414 -10.25 -19.15 -22.02
CA ALA A 414 -8.94 -19.53 -22.52
C ALA A 414 -7.88 -18.47 -22.20
N VAL A 415 -6.65 -18.91 -21.98
CA VAL A 415 -5.49 -18.05 -21.71
C VAL A 415 -4.36 -18.37 -22.67
N VAL A 416 -3.71 -17.32 -23.17
CA VAL A 416 -2.49 -17.38 -23.98
C VAL A 416 -1.41 -16.57 -23.25
N LEU A 417 -0.26 -17.19 -23.01
CA LEU A 417 0.94 -16.55 -22.49
C LEU A 417 1.97 -16.45 -23.63
N PRO A 418 2.23 -15.28 -24.20
CA PRO A 418 2.96 -15.15 -25.47
C PRO A 418 4.46 -15.36 -25.37
N GLU A 419 5.07 -15.21 -24.19
CA GLU A 419 6.53 -15.22 -24.03
C GLU A 419 6.98 -15.99 -22.78
N VAL A 420 6.76 -17.31 -22.76
CA VAL A 420 7.20 -18.15 -21.64
C VAL A 420 8.62 -18.70 -21.91
N ASN A 421 9.59 -17.81 -22.00
CA ASN A 421 10.97 -18.10 -22.32
C ASN A 421 11.95 -17.85 -21.14
N ASP A 422 13.23 -18.15 -21.35
CA ASP A 422 14.31 -18.03 -20.37
C ASP A 422 14.79 -16.58 -20.10
N VAL A 423 14.20 -15.60 -20.78
CA VAL A 423 14.46 -14.17 -20.56
C VAL A 423 13.36 -13.59 -19.67
N VAL A 424 12.11 -13.87 -19.99
CA VAL A 424 10.93 -13.28 -19.34
C VAL A 424 10.57 -13.99 -18.03
N TYR A 425 10.62 -15.33 -18.02
CA TYR A 425 10.35 -16.16 -16.85
C TYR A 425 11.59 -16.99 -16.46
N ALA A 426 12.64 -16.30 -16.00
CA ALA A 426 13.95 -16.87 -15.70
C ALA A 426 14.20 -17.11 -14.20
N GLU A 427 13.63 -16.28 -13.34
CA GLU A 427 13.93 -16.26 -11.90
C GLU A 427 12.79 -16.84 -11.06
N GLU A 428 13.12 -17.40 -9.90
CA GLU A 428 12.14 -18.02 -8.98
C GLU A 428 11.00 -17.05 -8.57
N PHE A 429 11.30 -15.75 -8.46
CA PHE A 429 10.26 -14.74 -8.21
C PHE A 429 9.14 -14.77 -9.27
N GLN A 430 9.50 -15.06 -10.52
CA GLN A 430 8.55 -15.09 -11.64
C GLN A 430 7.73 -16.39 -11.69
N ARG A 431 8.09 -17.43 -10.95
CA ARG A 431 7.33 -18.69 -10.85
C ARG A 431 5.88 -18.44 -10.42
N ARG A 432 5.68 -17.55 -9.46
CA ARG A 432 4.32 -17.20 -9.00
C ARG A 432 3.55 -16.36 -9.99
N LEU A 433 4.22 -15.45 -10.69
CA LEU A 433 3.59 -14.71 -11.78
C LEU A 433 3.09 -15.69 -12.86
N LEU A 434 3.94 -16.65 -13.25
CA LEU A 434 3.59 -17.69 -14.19
C LEU A 434 2.42 -18.56 -13.68
N TYR A 435 2.47 -19.00 -12.42
CA TYR A 435 1.37 -19.74 -11.80
C TYR A 435 0.05 -18.97 -11.81
N VAL A 436 0.07 -17.70 -11.37
CA VAL A 436 -1.13 -16.86 -11.35
C VAL A 436 -1.68 -16.70 -12.76
N ALA A 437 -0.84 -16.43 -13.76
CA ALA A 437 -1.26 -16.33 -15.16
C ALA A 437 -1.89 -17.62 -15.67
N CYS A 438 -1.24 -18.76 -15.46
CA CYS A 438 -1.77 -20.09 -15.85
C CYS A 438 -3.11 -20.40 -15.18
N SER A 439 -3.23 -20.09 -13.89
CA SER A 439 -4.43 -20.38 -13.07
C SER A 439 -5.65 -19.52 -13.42
N ARG A 440 -5.52 -18.57 -14.35
CA ARG A 440 -6.66 -17.77 -14.89
C ARG A 440 -7.46 -18.52 -15.94
N ALA A 441 -6.91 -19.60 -16.50
CA ALA A 441 -7.58 -20.40 -17.53
C ALA A 441 -8.63 -21.35 -16.93
N LEU A 442 -9.84 -21.33 -17.48
CA LEU A 442 -10.93 -22.25 -17.11
C LEU A 442 -10.90 -23.54 -17.96
N HIS A 443 -10.65 -23.42 -19.28
CA HIS A 443 -10.83 -24.51 -20.23
C HIS A 443 -9.64 -24.79 -21.14
N ALA A 444 -8.86 -23.76 -21.52
CA ALA A 444 -7.72 -23.89 -22.40
C ALA A 444 -6.57 -23.00 -21.98
N LEU A 445 -5.34 -23.51 -22.02
CA LEU A 445 -4.13 -22.82 -21.69
C LEU A 445 -3.06 -23.06 -22.75
N ARG A 446 -2.47 -21.98 -23.26
CA ARG A 446 -1.37 -22.01 -24.21
C ARG A 446 -0.20 -21.17 -23.72
N LEU A 447 0.98 -21.77 -23.67
CA LEU A 447 2.25 -21.14 -23.32
C LEU A 447 3.10 -21.10 -24.58
N LEU A 448 3.35 -19.91 -25.10
CA LEU A 448 4.11 -19.71 -26.33
C LEU A 448 5.52 -19.18 -25.97
N TYR A 449 6.51 -19.56 -26.72
CA TYR A 449 7.88 -19.08 -26.48
C TYR A 449 8.70 -19.01 -27.76
N THR A 450 9.67 -18.09 -27.77
CA THR A 450 10.75 -18.02 -28.74
C THR A 450 12.07 -18.36 -28.05
N GLY A 451 13.09 -18.81 -28.79
CA GLY A 451 14.38 -19.19 -28.21
C GLY A 451 14.29 -20.44 -27.33
N ASN A 452 14.65 -20.31 -26.05
CA ASN A 452 14.59 -21.39 -25.07
C ASN A 452 13.36 -21.24 -24.17
N VAL A 453 12.72 -22.35 -23.87
CA VAL A 453 11.59 -22.37 -22.92
C VAL A 453 12.05 -21.98 -21.52
N SER A 454 11.15 -21.39 -20.74
CA SER A 454 11.42 -20.99 -19.34
C SER A 454 11.98 -22.15 -18.51
N PRO A 455 13.08 -21.94 -17.75
CA PRO A 455 13.61 -22.94 -16.82
C PRO A 455 12.63 -23.31 -15.71
N LEU A 456 11.64 -22.46 -15.43
CA LEU A 456 10.60 -22.70 -14.42
C LEU A 456 9.68 -23.85 -14.81
N LEU A 457 9.66 -24.27 -16.08
CA LEU A 457 8.90 -25.42 -16.56
C LEU A 457 9.70 -26.72 -16.58
N ALA A 458 11.02 -26.68 -16.25
CA ALA A 458 11.88 -27.87 -16.33
C ALA A 458 11.45 -29.00 -15.36
N GLU A 459 10.79 -28.67 -14.27
CA GLU A 459 10.31 -29.63 -13.27
C GLU A 459 8.88 -30.10 -13.53
N VAL A 460 8.20 -29.55 -14.53
CA VAL A 460 6.82 -29.95 -14.86
C VAL A 460 6.84 -31.25 -15.64
N PRO A 461 6.16 -32.31 -15.17
CA PRO A 461 6.10 -33.59 -15.88
C PRO A 461 5.52 -33.43 -17.28
N GLU A 462 6.17 -34.00 -18.30
CA GLU A 462 5.70 -33.96 -19.70
C GLU A 462 4.30 -34.61 -19.91
N SER A 463 3.88 -35.47 -18.99
CA SER A 463 2.55 -36.05 -19.01
C SER A 463 1.41 -35.04 -18.78
N LEU A 464 1.73 -33.83 -18.25
CA LEU A 464 0.74 -32.81 -17.88
C LEU A 464 0.47 -31.79 -18.98
N PHE A 465 1.23 -31.77 -20.05
CA PHE A 465 1.05 -30.84 -21.16
C PHE A 465 1.34 -31.50 -22.50
N THR A 466 1.12 -30.81 -23.60
CA THR A 466 1.41 -31.26 -24.95
C THR A 466 2.41 -30.27 -25.57
N TRP A 467 3.49 -30.80 -26.16
CA TRP A 467 4.36 -30.03 -27.01
C TRP A 467 3.73 -29.81 -28.39
N GLU A 468 3.76 -28.59 -28.87
CA GLU A 468 3.43 -28.24 -30.24
C GLU A 468 4.69 -27.64 -30.89
N GLU A 469 5.32 -28.38 -31.77
CA GLU A 469 6.41 -27.87 -32.60
C GLU A 469 5.81 -26.97 -33.66
N GLY A 470 6.32 -25.75 -33.81
CA GLY A 470 5.92 -24.84 -34.87
C GLY A 470 6.07 -25.56 -36.21
N ALA A 471 5.02 -25.57 -37.02
CA ALA A 471 5.08 -26.13 -38.38
C ALA A 471 6.23 -25.41 -39.12
N GLU A 472 7.18 -26.24 -39.65
CA GLU A 472 8.25 -25.79 -40.54
C GLU A 472 7.70 -25.06 -41.76
#